data_883812df9adb54c36e922d4d94e31975
#
_entry.id   883812df9adb54c36e922d4d94e31975
#
_cell.length_a   1.000
_cell.length_b   1.000
_cell.length_c   1.000
_cell.angle_alpha   90.00
_cell.angle_beta   90.00
_cell.angle_gamma   90.00
#
_symmetry.space_group_name_H-M   'P 1'
#
loop_
_entity.id
_entity.type
_entity.pdbx_description
1 polymer ?
#
loop_
_entity_poly.entity_id
_entity_poly.type
_entity_poly.pdbx_seq_one_letter_code
_entity_poly.pdbx_strand_id
1 'polypeptide(L)'
;ILDKVLSRRISTMEEGRGYYALACTPSGGVFMDGVVFKLGTNRFWYVQADGPFETWLLALSIGFDVEIKDPKSRVLQIQGPASIAIMNAASGGAIDETMPYFRSGYFDLGGQSLYVSRTGFTNELGFEIYCDGGETNHLALWDHLMAAGEPHGMEFSSTRALTIRRIEGGILGNTTDMDASMTPFEAGLGAFIDLEKEDFIGRDALIDADRRSLLFGLTCSAATPSSGSEILDDQVVVGHITAGVPSPTLGLGIGYARFAEPGDWVCRTMALRLPDGSTHACEIVDLPFFDKEHKIVRGLDR
;
A
#
# COMPACT_ATOMS: atom_id res chain seq x y z
N ILE A 1 -16.94 -10.10 -12.32
CA ILE A 1 -16.72 -10.41 -10.90
C ILE A 1 -15.99 -9.27 -10.20
N LEU A 2 -14.84 -8.75 -10.72
CA LEU A 2 -14.04 -7.73 -10.01
C LEU A 2 -14.84 -6.45 -9.73
N ASP A 3 -15.70 -6.00 -10.63
CA ASP A 3 -16.59 -4.86 -10.36
C ASP A 3 -17.61 -5.14 -9.25
N LYS A 4 -18.00 -6.41 -9.04
CA LYS A 4 -18.88 -6.78 -7.92
C LYS A 4 -18.15 -6.81 -6.59
N VAL A 5 -16.87 -7.15 -6.60
CA VAL A 5 -16.08 -7.40 -5.38
C VAL A 5 -15.31 -6.16 -4.92
N LEU A 6 -14.81 -5.35 -5.88
CA LEU A 6 -13.97 -4.19 -5.57
C LEU A 6 -14.77 -2.89 -5.55
N SER A 7 -14.42 -2.00 -4.65
CA SER A 7 -15.08 -0.70 -4.45
C SER A 7 -14.89 0.31 -5.58
N ARG A 8 -13.94 0.05 -6.50
CA ARG A 8 -13.67 0.89 -7.68
C ARG A 8 -14.19 0.24 -8.95
N ARG A 9 -14.44 1.06 -9.97
CA ARG A 9 -14.87 0.62 -11.30
C ARG A 9 -13.69 0.01 -12.06
N ILE A 10 -13.73 -1.30 -12.27
CA ILE A 10 -12.64 -2.08 -12.91
C ILE A 10 -12.95 -2.31 -14.41
N SER A 11 -14.22 -2.40 -14.79
CA SER A 11 -14.66 -2.63 -16.18
C SER A 11 -14.12 -1.60 -17.16
N THR A 12 -13.94 -0.35 -16.73
CA THR A 12 -13.44 0.76 -17.56
C THR A 12 -11.91 0.93 -17.55
N MET A 13 -11.17 0.05 -16.84
CA MET A 13 -9.71 0.13 -16.83
C MET A 13 -9.12 -0.08 -18.22
N GLU A 14 -8.12 0.72 -18.56
CA GLU A 14 -7.27 0.49 -19.71
C GLU A 14 -6.27 -0.65 -19.48
N GLU A 15 -5.90 -1.36 -20.51
CA GLU A 15 -4.83 -2.35 -20.46
C GLU A 15 -3.50 -1.70 -20.10
N GLY A 16 -2.70 -2.40 -19.27
CA GLY A 16 -1.44 -1.87 -18.74
C GLY A 16 -1.60 -0.79 -17.66
N ARG A 17 -2.80 -0.65 -17.07
CA ARG A 17 -3.03 0.22 -15.90
C ARG A 17 -3.18 -0.60 -14.63
N GLY A 18 -2.75 -0.01 -13.51
CA GLY A 18 -3.01 -0.49 -12.16
C GLY A 18 -3.93 0.46 -11.40
N TYR A 19 -4.78 -0.08 -10.53
CA TYR A 19 -5.60 0.69 -9.58
C TYR A 19 -5.46 0.08 -8.19
N TYR A 20 -5.13 0.91 -7.20
CA TYR A 20 -5.34 0.51 -5.82
C TYR A 20 -6.84 0.41 -5.56
N ALA A 21 -7.29 -0.71 -5.05
CA ALA A 21 -8.71 -1.01 -4.88
C ALA A 21 -8.93 -1.85 -3.62
N LEU A 22 -10.04 -1.57 -2.94
CA LEU A 22 -10.46 -2.28 -1.74
C LEU A 22 -11.63 -3.22 -2.04
N ALA A 23 -11.63 -4.35 -1.36
CA ALA A 23 -12.79 -5.20 -1.18
C ALA A 23 -13.34 -5.00 0.23
N CYS A 24 -14.66 -4.88 0.35
CA CYS A 24 -15.32 -4.68 1.63
C CYS A 24 -16.16 -5.90 2.00
N THR A 25 -16.43 -6.05 3.30
CA THR A 25 -17.47 -6.97 3.79
C THR A 25 -18.86 -6.42 3.45
N PRO A 26 -19.92 -7.22 3.50
CA PRO A 26 -21.29 -6.72 3.34
C PRO A 26 -21.68 -5.60 4.32
N SER A 27 -21.03 -5.55 5.48
CA SER A 27 -21.21 -4.49 6.49
C SER A 27 -20.35 -3.25 6.24
N GLY A 28 -19.59 -3.18 5.15
CA GLY A 28 -18.77 -2.04 4.77
C GLY A 28 -17.36 -2.01 5.37
N GLY A 29 -16.97 -3.01 6.17
CA GLY A 29 -15.61 -3.07 6.72
C GLY A 29 -14.57 -3.44 5.68
N VAL A 30 -13.32 -2.99 5.84
CA VAL A 30 -12.20 -3.31 4.95
C VAL A 30 -11.85 -4.80 5.07
N PHE A 31 -12.13 -5.57 4.03
CA PHE A 31 -11.78 -6.97 3.96
C PHE A 31 -10.38 -7.19 3.39
N MET A 32 -10.10 -6.53 2.27
CA MET A 32 -8.82 -6.65 1.57
C MET A 32 -8.51 -5.36 0.82
N ASP A 33 -7.23 -5.04 0.72
CA ASP A 33 -6.70 -4.00 -0.15
C ASP A 33 -5.57 -4.54 -1.04
N GLY A 34 -5.38 -3.90 -2.17
CA GLY A 34 -4.34 -4.31 -3.12
C GLY A 34 -4.38 -3.51 -4.41
N VAL A 35 -3.54 -3.91 -5.34
CA VAL A 35 -3.48 -3.31 -6.67
C VAL A 35 -4.04 -4.29 -7.71
N VAL A 36 -5.08 -3.87 -8.42
CA VAL A 36 -5.57 -4.60 -9.58
C VAL A 36 -4.87 -4.08 -10.84
N PHE A 37 -4.29 -4.97 -11.64
CA PHE A 37 -3.71 -4.69 -12.95
C PHE A 37 -4.55 -5.33 -14.05
N LYS A 38 -4.80 -4.59 -15.13
CA LYS A 38 -5.41 -5.16 -16.34
C LYS A 38 -4.33 -5.56 -17.33
N LEU A 39 -4.15 -6.87 -17.48
CA LEU A 39 -3.12 -7.47 -18.33
C LEU A 39 -3.58 -7.67 -19.78
N GLY A 40 -4.86 -7.63 -20.02
CA GLY A 40 -5.51 -7.84 -21.32
C GLY A 40 -7.01 -7.68 -21.20
N THR A 41 -7.75 -7.87 -22.29
CA THR A 41 -9.21 -7.61 -22.38
C THR A 41 -10.00 -8.23 -21.22
N ASN A 42 -9.73 -9.50 -20.89
CA ASN A 42 -10.42 -10.24 -19.82
C ASN A 42 -9.45 -10.88 -18.83
N ARG A 43 -8.24 -10.34 -18.74
CA ARG A 43 -7.19 -10.86 -17.85
C ARG A 43 -6.74 -9.80 -16.88
N PHE A 44 -6.79 -10.13 -15.58
CA PHE A 44 -6.44 -9.24 -14.49
C PHE A 44 -5.55 -9.96 -13.47
N TRP A 45 -4.69 -9.20 -12.81
CA TRP A 45 -4.06 -9.60 -11.56
C TRP A 45 -4.56 -8.71 -10.44
N TYR A 46 -4.83 -9.30 -9.29
CA TYR A 46 -4.98 -8.58 -8.04
C TYR A 46 -3.81 -8.94 -7.13
N VAL A 47 -2.99 -7.94 -6.84
CA VAL A 47 -1.78 -8.09 -6.03
C VAL A 47 -2.07 -7.58 -4.63
N GLN A 48 -1.89 -8.45 -3.65
CA GLN A 48 -2.06 -8.17 -2.22
C GLN A 48 -0.85 -8.71 -1.45
N ALA A 49 -0.65 -8.28 -0.19
CA ALA A 49 0.40 -8.83 0.66
C ALA A 49 0.01 -10.23 1.13
N ASP A 50 -0.95 -10.31 2.05
CA ASP A 50 -1.44 -11.55 2.67
C ASP A 50 -2.96 -11.55 2.78
N GLY A 51 -3.56 -12.73 2.97
CA GLY A 51 -4.97 -12.87 3.25
C GLY A 51 -5.75 -13.76 2.28
N PRO A 52 -7.00 -14.08 2.59
CA PRO A 52 -7.79 -15.13 1.91
C PRO A 52 -8.56 -14.61 0.69
N PHE A 53 -8.04 -13.65 -0.09
CA PHE A 53 -8.78 -13.03 -1.20
C PHE A 53 -9.06 -14.00 -2.34
N GLU A 54 -8.15 -14.93 -2.64
CA GLU A 54 -8.42 -16.01 -3.59
C GLU A 54 -9.65 -16.81 -3.17
N THR A 55 -9.71 -17.24 -1.90
CA THR A 55 -10.87 -17.97 -1.36
C THR A 55 -12.16 -17.14 -1.44
N TRP A 56 -12.07 -15.84 -1.16
CA TRP A 56 -13.19 -14.91 -1.30
C TRP A 56 -13.69 -14.83 -2.73
N LEU A 57 -12.79 -14.66 -3.70
CA LEU A 57 -13.12 -14.63 -5.13
C LEU A 57 -13.72 -15.95 -5.60
N LEU A 58 -13.18 -17.10 -5.17
CA LEU A 58 -13.70 -18.43 -5.48
C LEU A 58 -15.14 -18.59 -4.94
N ALA A 59 -15.40 -18.18 -3.71
CA ALA A 59 -16.74 -18.24 -3.12
C ALA A 59 -17.76 -17.36 -3.87
N LEU A 60 -17.32 -16.24 -4.43
CA LEU A 60 -18.15 -15.28 -5.14
C LEU A 60 -18.21 -15.53 -6.65
N SER A 61 -17.49 -16.52 -7.17
CA SER A 61 -17.44 -16.81 -8.62
C SER A 61 -18.67 -17.54 -9.14
N ILE A 62 -19.56 -18.00 -8.26
CA ILE A 62 -20.77 -18.73 -8.63
C ILE A 62 -21.63 -17.85 -9.55
N GLY A 63 -21.92 -18.34 -10.77
CA GLY A 63 -22.69 -17.63 -11.78
C GLY A 63 -21.87 -16.72 -12.70
N PHE A 64 -20.54 -16.68 -12.52
CA PHE A 64 -19.60 -15.99 -13.42
C PHE A 64 -18.81 -17.00 -14.25
N ASP A 65 -18.60 -16.71 -15.52
CA ASP A 65 -17.64 -17.44 -16.38
C ASP A 65 -16.24 -16.85 -16.13
N VAL A 66 -15.54 -17.39 -15.15
CA VAL A 66 -14.24 -16.88 -14.70
C VAL A 66 -13.35 -18.02 -14.18
N GLU A 67 -12.08 -17.97 -14.53
CA GLU A 67 -11.02 -18.76 -13.91
C GLU A 67 -10.28 -17.91 -12.89
N ILE A 68 -10.10 -18.44 -11.67
CA ILE A 68 -9.36 -17.79 -10.58
C ILE A 68 -8.23 -18.72 -10.17
N LYS A 69 -7.01 -18.19 -10.13
CA LYS A 69 -5.82 -18.93 -9.71
C LYS A 69 -4.75 -18.03 -9.14
N ASP A 70 -4.00 -18.53 -8.20
CA ASP A 70 -2.78 -17.92 -7.70
C ASP A 70 -1.60 -18.30 -8.61
N PRO A 71 -0.96 -17.34 -9.32
CA PRO A 71 0.19 -17.63 -10.17
C PRO A 71 1.46 -17.95 -9.37
N LYS A 72 1.41 -17.96 -8.02
CA LYS A 72 2.58 -18.13 -7.14
C LYS A 72 3.69 -17.11 -7.44
N SER A 73 3.28 -15.89 -7.79
CA SER A 73 4.21 -14.82 -8.10
C SER A 73 5.05 -14.42 -6.89
N ARG A 74 6.29 -14.03 -7.18
CA ARG A 74 7.17 -13.36 -6.22
C ARG A 74 7.48 -11.98 -6.73
N VAL A 75 7.51 -10.99 -5.83
CA VAL A 75 7.70 -9.59 -6.21
C VAL A 75 9.07 -9.12 -5.75
N LEU A 76 9.85 -8.57 -6.70
CA LEU A 76 11.04 -7.79 -6.41
C LEU A 76 10.70 -6.32 -6.56
N GLN A 77 11.27 -5.47 -5.69
CA GLN A 77 11.07 -4.02 -5.74
C GLN A 77 12.40 -3.30 -5.95
N ILE A 78 12.45 -2.41 -6.93
CA ILE A 78 13.54 -1.46 -7.15
C ILE A 78 12.98 -0.08 -6.81
N GLN A 79 13.39 0.46 -5.65
CA GLN A 79 12.79 1.69 -5.09
C GLN A 79 13.86 2.74 -4.79
N GLY A 80 13.54 4.00 -4.96
CA GLY A 80 14.42 5.13 -4.68
C GLY A 80 14.73 5.99 -5.92
N PRO A 81 15.45 7.10 -5.76
CA PRO A 81 15.62 8.12 -6.80
C PRO A 81 16.33 7.62 -8.05
N ALA A 82 17.19 6.60 -7.96
CA ALA A 82 17.89 6.01 -9.10
C ALA A 82 17.08 4.93 -9.84
N SER A 83 15.89 4.55 -9.35
CA SER A 83 15.14 3.40 -9.85
C SER A 83 14.81 3.46 -11.35
N ILE A 84 14.52 4.65 -11.90
CA ILE A 84 14.30 4.81 -13.35
C ILE A 84 15.56 4.50 -14.14
N ALA A 85 16.71 5.04 -13.73
CA ALA A 85 17.97 4.80 -14.43
C ALA A 85 18.36 3.31 -14.39
N ILE A 86 18.14 2.66 -13.24
CA ILE A 86 18.38 1.22 -13.06
C ILE A 86 17.48 0.40 -13.97
N MET A 87 16.16 0.68 -13.95
CA MET A 87 15.21 -0.06 -14.78
C MET A 87 15.38 0.22 -16.28
N ASN A 88 15.81 1.42 -16.65
CA ASN A 88 16.20 1.73 -18.02
C ASN A 88 17.38 0.87 -18.49
N ALA A 89 18.43 0.78 -17.67
CA ALA A 89 19.57 -0.09 -17.95
C ALA A 89 19.18 -1.57 -18.01
N ALA A 90 18.39 -2.05 -17.04
CA ALA A 90 17.98 -3.43 -16.94
C ALA A 90 17.06 -3.87 -18.10
N SER A 91 16.25 -2.97 -18.65
CA SER A 91 15.33 -3.25 -19.76
C SER A 91 15.86 -2.90 -21.14
N GLY A 92 17.15 -2.53 -21.24
CA GLY A 92 17.73 -2.07 -22.51
C GLY A 92 17.06 -0.83 -23.09
N GLY A 93 16.58 0.08 -22.23
CA GLY A 93 15.92 1.33 -22.61
C GLY A 93 14.40 1.25 -22.77
N ALA A 94 13.78 0.07 -22.57
CA ALA A 94 12.33 -0.10 -22.75
C ALA A 94 11.50 0.51 -21.62
N ILE A 95 12.09 0.67 -20.44
CA ILE A 95 11.49 1.38 -19.29
C ILE A 95 12.26 2.69 -19.12
N ASP A 96 11.56 3.81 -19.13
CA ASP A 96 12.13 5.13 -18.96
C ASP A 96 11.22 6.07 -18.13
N GLU A 97 11.60 7.33 -18.04
CA GLU A 97 10.89 8.37 -17.30
C GLU A 97 9.48 8.66 -17.82
N THR A 98 9.17 8.28 -19.07
CA THR A 98 7.85 8.51 -19.68
C THR A 98 6.80 7.50 -19.19
N MET A 99 7.21 6.39 -18.58
CA MET A 99 6.28 5.42 -17.99
C MET A 99 5.56 6.03 -16.78
N PRO A 100 4.23 6.29 -16.83
CA PRO A 100 3.52 6.96 -15.75
C PRO A 100 3.38 6.08 -14.50
N TYR A 101 3.21 6.71 -13.35
CA TYR A 101 2.84 6.02 -12.10
C TYR A 101 1.56 5.18 -12.27
N PHE A 102 1.54 3.97 -11.74
CA PHE A 102 0.53 2.93 -11.97
C PHE A 102 0.41 2.44 -13.42
N ARG A 103 1.42 2.68 -14.26
CA ARG A 103 1.54 1.98 -15.56
C ARG A 103 2.28 0.68 -15.39
N SER A 104 1.95 -0.31 -16.22
CA SER A 104 2.51 -1.66 -16.14
C SER A 104 2.52 -2.33 -17.51
N GLY A 105 3.35 -3.35 -17.66
CA GLY A 105 3.47 -4.13 -18.89
C GLY A 105 4.49 -5.24 -18.78
N TYR A 106 4.64 -6.03 -19.85
CA TYR A 106 5.68 -7.03 -19.95
C TYR A 106 6.93 -6.42 -20.58
N PHE A 107 8.08 -6.65 -19.94
CA PHE A 107 9.38 -6.18 -20.38
C PHE A 107 10.41 -7.30 -20.31
N ASP A 108 11.39 -7.27 -21.23
CA ASP A 108 12.53 -8.16 -21.16
C ASP A 108 13.51 -7.65 -20.09
N LEU A 109 13.82 -8.49 -19.12
CA LEU A 109 14.84 -8.23 -18.11
C LEU A 109 15.83 -9.43 -18.12
N GLY A 110 16.96 -9.23 -18.79
CA GLY A 110 17.97 -10.26 -18.89
C GLY A 110 17.54 -11.51 -19.65
N GLY A 111 16.76 -11.37 -20.72
CA GLY A 111 16.24 -12.45 -21.55
C GLY A 111 15.00 -13.14 -20.97
N GLN A 112 14.38 -12.57 -19.94
CA GLN A 112 13.14 -13.05 -19.33
C GLN A 112 12.02 -12.02 -19.47
N SER A 113 10.88 -12.42 -20.04
CA SER A 113 9.70 -11.55 -20.15
C SER A 113 8.95 -11.52 -18.84
N LEU A 114 9.05 -10.41 -18.11
CA LEU A 114 8.47 -10.24 -16.78
C LEU A 114 7.47 -9.08 -16.74
N TYR A 115 6.44 -9.20 -15.94
CA TYR A 115 5.49 -8.12 -15.72
C TYR A 115 6.07 -7.10 -14.75
N VAL A 116 6.12 -5.84 -15.15
CA VAL A 116 6.68 -4.75 -14.37
C VAL A 116 5.65 -3.65 -14.23
N SER A 117 5.49 -3.10 -13.04
CA SER A 117 4.68 -1.92 -12.79
C SER A 117 5.51 -0.79 -12.18
N ARG A 118 5.14 0.45 -12.50
CA ARG A 118 5.66 1.61 -11.81
C ARG A 118 4.82 1.89 -10.57
N THR A 119 5.05 1.05 -9.56
CA THR A 119 4.40 1.05 -8.25
C THR A 119 5.43 0.69 -7.17
N GLY A 120 5.03 0.75 -5.91
CA GLY A 120 5.85 0.34 -4.79
C GLY A 120 5.14 0.54 -3.46
N PHE A 121 5.70 -0.04 -2.42
CA PHE A 121 5.17 0.02 -1.05
C PHE A 121 6.04 0.89 -0.13
N THR A 122 6.70 1.93 -0.70
CA THR A 122 7.70 2.75 -0.01
C THR A 122 7.45 4.25 -0.06
N ASN A 123 6.45 4.70 -0.80
CA ASN A 123 6.26 6.11 -1.17
C ASN A 123 7.48 6.73 -1.90
N GLU A 124 8.38 5.89 -2.42
CA GLU A 124 9.49 6.28 -3.26
C GLU A 124 9.16 6.09 -4.73
N LEU A 125 9.91 6.80 -5.59
CA LEU A 125 9.96 6.47 -6.99
C LEU A 125 10.42 5.03 -7.16
N GLY A 126 9.69 4.20 -7.92
CA GLY A 126 10.08 2.81 -8.00
C GLY A 126 9.25 1.93 -8.90
N PHE A 127 9.67 0.68 -8.94
CA PHE A 127 9.08 -0.36 -9.75
C PHE A 127 8.94 -1.66 -8.97
N GLU A 128 7.94 -2.43 -9.33
CA GLU A 128 7.72 -3.79 -8.88
C GLU A 128 7.80 -4.74 -10.06
N ILE A 129 8.57 -5.81 -9.91
CA ILE A 129 8.82 -6.85 -10.91
C ILE A 129 8.15 -8.12 -10.41
N TYR A 130 7.19 -8.62 -11.16
CA TYR A 130 6.39 -9.79 -10.79
C TYR A 130 6.95 -11.01 -11.50
N CYS A 131 7.56 -11.87 -10.71
CA CYS A 131 8.16 -13.11 -11.17
C CYS A 131 7.13 -14.24 -11.17
N ASP A 132 7.06 -15.02 -12.23
CA ASP A 132 6.33 -16.28 -12.20
C ASP A 132 7.08 -17.29 -11.31
N GLY A 133 6.36 -17.89 -10.37
CA GLY A 133 6.98 -18.75 -9.36
C GLY A 133 7.62 -20.02 -9.89
N GLY A 134 7.19 -20.50 -11.07
CA GLY A 134 7.66 -21.74 -11.68
C GLY A 134 8.61 -21.54 -12.86
N GLU A 135 8.50 -20.43 -13.58
CA GLU A 135 9.19 -20.22 -14.87
C GLU A 135 10.39 -19.25 -14.77
N THR A 136 10.37 -18.33 -13.79
CA THR A 136 11.42 -17.33 -13.64
C THR A 136 12.72 -17.94 -13.11
N ASN A 137 13.83 -17.72 -13.82
CA ASN A 137 15.16 -17.95 -13.27
C ASN A 137 15.52 -16.78 -12.31
N HIS A 138 15.15 -16.94 -11.04
CA HIS A 138 15.29 -15.91 -10.03
C HIS A 138 16.75 -15.48 -9.79
N LEU A 139 17.70 -16.42 -9.86
CA LEU A 139 19.11 -16.10 -9.66
C LEU A 139 19.66 -15.25 -10.81
N ALA A 140 19.40 -15.66 -12.06
CA ALA A 140 19.82 -14.90 -13.22
C ALA A 140 19.19 -13.50 -13.26
N LEU A 141 17.91 -13.38 -12.85
CA LEU A 141 17.24 -12.09 -12.73
C LEU A 141 17.89 -11.21 -11.66
N TRP A 142 18.19 -11.80 -10.50
CA TRP A 142 18.89 -11.09 -9.43
C TRP A 142 20.24 -10.53 -9.89
N ASP A 143 21.07 -11.38 -10.49
CA ASP A 143 22.40 -11.00 -10.99
C ASP A 143 22.28 -9.90 -12.06
N HIS A 144 21.30 -10.00 -12.97
CA HIS A 144 21.05 -8.99 -13.99
C HIS A 144 20.65 -7.63 -13.38
N LEU A 145 19.73 -7.64 -12.42
CA LEU A 145 19.29 -6.39 -11.75
C LEU A 145 20.42 -5.77 -10.91
N MET A 146 21.18 -6.60 -10.19
CA MET A 146 22.33 -6.10 -9.41
C MET A 146 23.41 -5.50 -10.31
N ALA A 147 23.72 -6.13 -11.45
CA ALA A 147 24.67 -5.58 -12.42
C ALA A 147 24.18 -4.27 -13.04
N ALA A 148 22.88 -4.14 -13.35
CA ALA A 148 22.30 -2.90 -13.84
C ALA A 148 22.28 -1.79 -12.77
N GLY A 149 22.14 -2.17 -11.49
CA GLY A 149 22.06 -1.23 -10.37
C GLY A 149 23.41 -0.76 -9.84
N GLU A 150 24.47 -1.56 -9.96
CA GLU A 150 25.80 -1.25 -9.42
C GLU A 150 26.34 0.15 -9.82
N PRO A 151 26.27 0.58 -11.11
CA PRO A 151 26.72 1.91 -11.50
C PRO A 151 25.91 3.06 -10.88
N HIS A 152 24.72 2.77 -10.36
CA HIS A 152 23.80 3.73 -9.76
C HIS A 152 23.80 3.67 -8.22
N GLY A 153 24.70 2.88 -7.61
CA GLY A 153 24.79 2.73 -6.18
C GLY A 153 23.60 1.96 -5.55
N MET A 154 22.99 1.05 -6.32
CA MET A 154 21.92 0.20 -5.79
C MET A 154 22.46 -0.75 -4.74
N GLU A 155 21.77 -0.83 -3.62
CA GLU A 155 22.08 -1.74 -2.53
C GLU A 155 20.88 -2.64 -2.19
N PHE A 156 21.15 -3.84 -1.72
CA PHE A 156 20.12 -4.71 -1.18
C PHE A 156 19.57 -4.13 0.12
N SER A 157 18.24 -4.07 0.21
CA SER A 157 17.54 -3.58 1.39
C SER A 157 16.68 -4.66 2.03
N SER A 158 16.29 -4.43 3.28
CA SER A 158 15.50 -5.38 4.07
C SER A 158 14.03 -4.99 4.17
N THR A 159 13.17 -5.95 4.56
CA THR A 159 11.77 -5.71 4.90
C THR A 159 11.59 -4.67 6.01
N ARG A 160 12.59 -4.52 6.90
CA ARG A 160 12.58 -3.46 7.93
C ARG A 160 12.63 -2.06 7.31
N ALA A 161 13.48 -1.86 6.31
CA ALA A 161 13.52 -0.59 5.58
C ALA A 161 12.21 -0.32 4.85
N LEU A 162 11.64 -1.36 4.21
CA LEU A 162 10.30 -1.28 3.61
C LEU A 162 9.24 -0.83 4.62
N THR A 163 9.23 -1.44 5.82
CA THR A 163 8.29 -1.08 6.89
C THR A 163 8.45 0.38 7.33
N ILE A 164 9.68 0.86 7.49
CA ILE A 164 9.94 2.26 7.83
C ILE A 164 9.39 3.17 6.73
N ARG A 165 9.74 2.90 5.48
CA ARG A 165 9.34 3.76 4.34
C ARG A 165 7.83 3.78 4.12
N ARG A 166 7.13 2.63 4.24
CA ARG A 166 5.67 2.61 4.09
C ARG A 166 4.98 3.47 5.15
N ILE A 167 5.46 3.40 6.42
CA ILE A 167 4.87 4.19 7.50
C ILE A 167 5.16 5.67 7.28
N GLU A 168 6.39 6.05 6.95
CA GLU A 168 6.74 7.44 6.60
C GLU A 168 5.83 7.98 5.49
N GLY A 169 5.52 7.17 4.48
CA GLY A 169 4.66 7.52 3.35
C GLY A 169 3.16 7.40 3.60
N GLY A 170 2.73 7.04 4.80
CA GLY A 170 1.30 6.91 5.12
C GLY A 170 0.62 5.69 4.49
N ILE A 171 1.38 4.68 4.05
CA ILE A 171 0.82 3.46 3.43
C ILE A 171 0.44 2.46 4.51
N LEU A 172 -0.84 2.11 4.56
CA LEU A 172 -1.42 1.22 5.56
C LEU A 172 -1.12 -0.26 5.25
N GLY A 173 -1.07 -1.07 6.29
CA GLY A 173 -1.03 -2.52 6.18
C GLY A 173 -2.37 -3.13 6.57
N ASN A 174 -2.94 -3.98 5.70
CA ASN A 174 -4.13 -4.74 6.02
C ASN A 174 -3.86 -5.67 7.21
N THR A 175 -4.85 -5.86 8.06
CA THR A 175 -4.79 -6.61 9.33
C THR A 175 -3.89 -6.00 10.41
N THR A 176 -3.03 -5.05 10.06
CA THR A 176 -2.17 -4.35 11.03
C THR A 176 -2.77 -2.99 11.40
N ASP A 177 -3.04 -2.15 10.40
CA ASP A 177 -3.48 -0.77 10.62
C ASP A 177 -4.99 -0.60 10.37
N MET A 178 -5.55 -1.43 9.55
CA MET A 178 -6.98 -1.51 9.21
C MET A 178 -7.44 -2.95 9.08
N ASP A 179 -8.72 -3.20 9.30
CA ASP A 179 -9.34 -4.51 9.23
C ASP A 179 -10.87 -4.40 8.98
N ALA A 180 -11.56 -5.54 9.01
CA ALA A 180 -13.02 -5.60 8.80
C ALA A 180 -13.86 -4.87 9.87
N SER A 181 -13.27 -4.40 10.96
CA SER A 181 -13.95 -3.58 11.97
C SER A 181 -13.97 -2.09 11.66
N MET A 182 -13.27 -1.68 10.59
CA MET A 182 -13.22 -0.29 10.10
C MET A 182 -13.78 -0.19 8.69
N THR A 183 -14.50 0.88 8.42
CA THR A 183 -14.83 1.26 7.04
C THR A 183 -13.61 1.88 6.35
N PRO A 184 -13.57 1.91 5.01
CA PRO A 184 -12.53 2.65 4.28
C PRO A 184 -12.47 4.13 4.64
N PHE A 185 -13.58 4.75 5.05
CA PHE A 185 -13.60 6.16 5.48
C PHE A 185 -12.87 6.35 6.81
N GLU A 186 -13.16 5.49 7.78
CA GLU A 186 -12.47 5.48 9.07
C GLU A 186 -10.97 5.22 8.94
N ALA A 187 -10.56 4.44 7.91
CA ALA A 187 -9.15 4.21 7.58
C ALA A 187 -8.51 5.36 6.75
N GLY A 188 -9.25 6.43 6.42
CA GLY A 188 -8.74 7.52 5.57
C GLY A 188 -8.64 7.17 4.08
N LEU A 189 -9.22 6.04 3.65
CA LEU A 189 -9.15 5.51 2.28
C LEU A 189 -10.40 5.82 1.44
N GLY A 190 -11.23 6.74 1.87
CA GLY A 190 -12.49 7.09 1.21
C GLY A 190 -12.34 7.54 -0.26
N ALA A 191 -11.18 8.09 -0.63
CA ALA A 191 -10.89 8.48 -2.02
C ALA A 191 -10.84 7.29 -3.00
N PHE A 192 -10.73 6.06 -2.48
CA PHE A 192 -10.69 4.83 -3.28
C PHE A 192 -12.04 4.12 -3.35
N ILE A 193 -13.11 4.73 -2.85
CA ILE A 193 -14.47 4.20 -2.88
C ILE A 193 -15.29 4.96 -3.92
N ASP A 194 -15.79 4.25 -4.92
CA ASP A 194 -16.68 4.78 -5.96
C ASP A 194 -18.14 4.43 -5.64
N LEU A 195 -18.80 5.27 -4.87
CA LEU A 195 -20.23 5.09 -4.53
C LEU A 195 -21.19 5.35 -5.70
N GLU A 196 -20.68 5.97 -6.79
CA GLU A 196 -21.46 6.16 -8.02
C GLU A 196 -21.55 4.87 -8.84
N LYS A 197 -20.78 3.83 -8.50
CA LYS A 197 -21.01 2.49 -9.05
C LYS A 197 -22.38 1.98 -8.68
N GLU A 198 -23.00 1.26 -9.59
CA GLU A 198 -24.33 0.70 -9.38
C GLU A 198 -24.37 -0.33 -8.24
N ASP A 199 -23.33 -1.19 -8.15
CA ASP A 199 -23.26 -2.25 -7.14
C ASP A 199 -21.82 -2.69 -6.86
N PHE A 200 -21.52 -2.95 -5.60
CA PHE A 200 -20.38 -3.73 -5.12
C PHE A 200 -20.64 -4.17 -3.67
N ILE A 201 -19.94 -5.20 -3.22
CA ILE A 201 -20.14 -5.74 -1.86
C ILE A 201 -19.78 -4.67 -0.82
N GLY A 202 -20.74 -4.39 0.07
CA GLY A 202 -20.60 -3.39 1.12
C GLY A 202 -21.07 -1.97 0.73
N ARG A 203 -21.45 -1.73 -0.53
CA ARG A 203 -21.85 -0.40 -0.99
C ARG A 203 -22.96 0.23 -0.16
N ASP A 204 -24.03 -0.49 0.11
CA ASP A 204 -25.20 0.05 0.83
C ASP A 204 -24.83 0.45 2.27
N ALA A 205 -24.03 -0.34 2.93
CA ALA A 205 -23.50 0.01 4.26
C ALA A 205 -22.59 1.25 4.21
N LEU A 206 -21.81 1.42 3.13
CA LEU A 206 -20.91 2.56 2.96
C LEU A 206 -21.64 3.86 2.57
N ILE A 207 -22.84 3.81 1.99
CA ILE A 207 -23.63 5.01 1.69
C ILE A 207 -23.96 5.77 2.98
N ASP A 208 -24.35 5.06 4.01
CA ASP A 208 -24.79 5.62 5.30
C ASP A 208 -23.66 5.72 6.34
N ALA A 209 -22.45 5.26 6.00
CA ALA A 209 -21.32 5.24 6.93
C ALA A 209 -20.81 6.65 7.28
N ASP A 210 -20.29 6.79 8.51
CA ASP A 210 -19.56 8.00 8.92
C ASP A 210 -18.31 8.17 8.01
N ARG A 211 -18.09 9.40 7.56
CA ARG A 211 -16.98 9.73 6.66
C ARG A 211 -15.73 10.21 7.39
N ARG A 212 -15.80 10.34 8.70
CA ARG A 212 -14.67 10.83 9.50
C ARG A 212 -13.66 9.71 9.72
N SER A 213 -12.37 10.06 9.67
CA SER A 213 -11.28 9.13 9.95
C SER A 213 -11.17 8.80 11.43
N LEU A 214 -10.78 7.56 11.72
CA LEU A 214 -10.32 7.11 13.04
C LEU A 214 -8.79 6.93 13.05
N LEU A 215 -8.14 6.98 11.88
CA LEU A 215 -6.72 6.71 11.72
C LEU A 215 -5.96 7.99 11.35
N PHE A 216 -4.91 8.27 12.12
CA PHE A 216 -4.06 9.46 11.99
C PHE A 216 -2.59 9.08 12.15
N GLY A 217 -1.70 10.04 11.89
CA GLY A 217 -0.29 9.94 12.26
C GLY A 217 -0.07 10.40 13.70
N LEU A 218 0.96 9.83 14.33
CA LEU A 218 1.48 10.28 15.61
C LEU A 218 2.99 10.47 15.50
N THR A 219 3.49 11.58 16.03
CA THR A 219 4.93 11.88 16.13
C THR A 219 5.35 11.99 17.59
N CYS A 220 6.54 11.48 17.92
CA CYS A 220 7.12 11.56 19.26
C CYS A 220 8.62 11.76 19.18
N SER A 221 9.14 12.86 19.74
CA SER A 221 10.58 13.17 19.70
C SER A 221 11.39 12.40 20.73
N ALA A 222 10.76 11.95 21.83
CA ALA A 222 11.43 11.34 22.96
C ALA A 222 11.42 9.80 22.92
N ALA A 223 10.56 9.19 22.08
CA ALA A 223 10.41 7.74 22.01
C ALA A 223 9.93 7.29 20.64
N THR A 224 10.09 6.01 20.34
CA THR A 224 9.50 5.37 19.16
C THR A 224 8.20 4.67 19.56
N PRO A 225 7.06 5.06 18.99
CA PRO A 225 5.80 4.32 19.18
C PRO A 225 5.96 2.86 18.74
N SER A 226 5.23 1.97 19.35
CA SER A 226 5.16 0.56 18.93
C SER A 226 3.71 0.07 18.95
N SER A 227 3.42 -1.00 18.23
CA SER A 227 2.09 -1.62 18.27
C SER A 227 1.68 -1.92 19.72
N GLY A 228 0.42 -1.58 20.06
CA GLY A 228 -0.13 -1.73 21.41
C GLY A 228 0.22 -0.58 22.37
N SER A 229 1.03 0.41 21.99
CA SER A 229 1.14 1.65 22.77
C SER A 229 -0.20 2.37 22.81
N GLU A 230 -0.52 3.00 23.95
CA GLU A 230 -1.79 3.68 24.18
C GLU A 230 -1.65 5.20 24.03
N ILE A 231 -2.71 5.82 23.54
CA ILE A 231 -2.82 7.28 23.41
C ILE A 231 -3.78 7.77 24.50
N LEU A 232 -3.31 8.71 25.32
CA LEU A 232 -4.07 9.22 26.44
C LEU A 232 -4.38 10.71 26.26
N ASP A 233 -5.63 11.07 26.54
CA ASP A 233 -6.12 12.43 26.74
C ASP A 233 -6.51 12.57 28.22
N ASP A 234 -5.85 13.44 28.99
CA ASP A 234 -6.04 13.60 30.43
C ASP A 234 -6.14 12.28 31.22
N GLN A 235 -5.20 11.33 30.97
CA GLN A 235 -5.14 9.99 31.59
C GLN A 235 -6.20 8.98 31.08
N VAL A 236 -7.11 9.36 30.20
CA VAL A 236 -8.09 8.46 29.58
C VAL A 236 -7.48 7.91 28.29
N VAL A 237 -7.53 6.60 28.11
CA VAL A 237 -7.11 5.94 26.86
C VAL A 237 -8.16 6.25 25.79
N VAL A 238 -7.77 6.96 24.73
CA VAL A 238 -8.65 7.37 23.62
C VAL A 238 -8.30 6.68 22.30
N GLY A 239 -7.14 6.01 22.25
CA GLY A 239 -6.69 5.30 21.06
C GLY A 239 -5.45 4.46 21.35
N HIS A 240 -4.95 3.82 20.30
CA HIS A 240 -3.74 2.99 20.36
C HIS A 240 -2.93 3.08 19.06
N ILE A 241 -1.66 2.68 19.15
CA ILE A 241 -0.76 2.60 18.02
C ILE A 241 -0.90 1.24 17.35
N THR A 242 -1.16 1.22 16.05
CA THR A 242 -1.22 -0.01 15.24
C THR A 242 0.16 -0.42 14.74
N ALA A 243 0.94 0.55 14.24
CA ALA A 243 2.32 0.37 13.81
C ALA A 243 3.15 1.61 14.14
N GLY A 244 4.43 1.42 14.49
CA GLY A 244 5.33 2.54 14.75
C GLY A 244 6.79 2.17 14.51
N VAL A 245 7.57 3.17 14.10
CA VAL A 245 8.99 3.03 13.74
C VAL A 245 9.76 4.31 14.06
N PRO A 246 11.09 4.23 14.20
CA PRO A 246 11.91 5.42 14.09
C PRO A 246 11.93 5.88 12.64
N SER A 247 11.71 7.18 12.40
CA SER A 247 11.81 7.78 11.06
C SER A 247 13.18 8.41 10.85
N PRO A 248 14.03 7.86 9.98
CA PRO A 248 15.28 8.52 9.58
C PRO A 248 15.05 9.84 8.85
N THR A 249 13.97 9.96 8.09
CA THR A 249 13.62 11.16 7.32
C THR A 249 13.26 12.33 8.24
N LEU A 250 12.52 12.08 9.30
CA LEU A 250 12.02 13.13 10.22
C LEU A 250 12.87 13.26 11.49
N GLY A 251 13.74 12.29 11.77
CA GLY A 251 14.60 12.28 12.97
C GLY A 251 13.85 12.04 14.29
N LEU A 252 12.65 11.41 14.24
CA LEU A 252 11.81 11.15 15.41
C LEU A 252 11.04 9.83 15.28
N GLY A 253 10.37 9.42 16.35
CA GLY A 253 9.45 8.29 16.32
C GLY A 253 8.12 8.67 15.67
N ILE A 254 7.63 7.80 14.80
CA ILE A 254 6.34 7.97 14.12
C ILE A 254 5.50 6.70 14.26
N GLY A 255 4.18 6.84 14.17
CA GLY A 255 3.28 5.68 14.19
C GLY A 255 1.88 6.03 13.73
N TYR A 256 1.12 5.01 13.38
CA TYR A 256 -0.31 5.16 13.10
C TYR A 256 -1.11 5.08 14.39
N ALA A 257 -1.91 6.11 14.62
CA ALA A 257 -2.78 6.29 15.77
C ALA A 257 -4.22 5.96 15.37
N ARG A 258 -4.78 4.89 15.93
CA ARG A 258 -6.19 4.52 15.75
C ARG A 258 -6.97 4.94 16.99
N PHE A 259 -7.91 5.86 16.81
CA PHE A 259 -8.79 6.35 17.87
C PHE A 259 -10.05 5.51 17.97
N ALA A 260 -10.64 5.47 19.18
CA ALA A 260 -11.91 4.77 19.43
C ALA A 260 -13.11 5.51 18.84
N GLU A 261 -13.03 6.83 18.78
CA GLU A 261 -14.11 7.71 18.31
C GLU A 261 -13.57 8.75 17.32
N PRO A 262 -14.38 9.19 16.35
CA PRO A 262 -14.02 10.29 15.47
C PRO A 262 -13.87 11.60 16.25
N GLY A 263 -12.87 12.42 15.88
CA GLY A 263 -12.64 13.70 16.54
C GLY A 263 -11.66 14.60 15.77
N ASP A 264 -11.56 15.84 16.20
CA ASP A 264 -10.56 16.80 15.70
C ASP A 264 -9.24 16.56 16.45
N TRP A 265 -8.55 15.49 16.08
CA TRP A 265 -7.35 15.02 16.76
C TRP A 265 -6.06 15.71 16.29
N VAL A 266 -6.02 16.15 15.03
CA VAL A 266 -4.83 16.75 14.41
C VAL A 266 -4.36 18.00 15.15
N CYS A 267 -3.06 18.16 15.30
CA CYS A 267 -2.38 19.23 16.06
C CYS A 267 -2.63 19.19 17.58
N ARG A 268 -3.19 18.10 18.12
CA ARG A 268 -3.31 17.94 19.57
C ARG A 268 -2.03 17.31 20.13
N THR A 269 -1.56 17.89 21.24
CA THR A 269 -0.51 17.28 22.08
C THR A 269 -1.17 16.34 23.08
N MET A 270 -0.73 15.10 23.09
CA MET A 270 -1.28 14.02 23.91
C MET A 270 -0.16 13.26 24.62
N ALA A 271 -0.51 12.26 25.41
CA ALA A 271 0.45 11.38 26.02
C ALA A 271 0.47 10.01 25.35
N LEU A 272 1.65 9.54 24.96
CA LEU A 272 1.91 8.21 24.44
C LEU A 272 2.43 7.34 25.58
N ARG A 273 1.70 6.30 25.95
CA ARG A 273 2.13 5.28 26.91
C ARG A 273 2.62 4.04 26.19
N LEU A 274 3.94 3.77 26.36
CA LEU A 274 4.57 2.59 25.76
C LEU A 274 4.24 1.31 26.54
N PRO A 275 4.46 0.12 25.97
CA PRO A 275 4.21 -1.16 26.65
C PRO A 275 5.04 -1.37 27.93
N ASP A 276 6.16 -0.70 28.09
CA ASP A 276 6.99 -0.71 29.31
C ASP A 276 6.43 0.19 30.43
N GLY A 277 5.32 0.89 30.17
CA GLY A 277 4.68 1.82 31.09
C GLY A 277 5.23 3.25 31.06
N SER A 278 6.30 3.52 30.32
CA SER A 278 6.82 4.88 30.17
C SER A 278 5.84 5.76 29.38
N THR A 279 5.78 7.05 29.74
CA THR A 279 4.86 7.99 29.11
C THR A 279 5.63 9.18 28.55
N HIS A 280 5.32 9.55 27.30
CA HIS A 280 5.97 10.61 26.56
C HIS A 280 4.97 11.55 25.91
N ALA A 281 5.30 12.83 25.76
CA ALA A 281 4.48 13.75 24.97
C ALA A 281 4.59 13.37 23.48
N CYS A 282 3.45 13.42 22.79
CA CYS A 282 3.33 13.15 21.37
C CYS A 282 2.40 14.15 20.72
N GLU A 283 2.48 14.26 19.40
CA GLU A 283 1.60 15.11 18.58
C GLU A 283 0.86 14.27 17.56
N ILE A 284 -0.43 14.51 17.37
CA ILE A 284 -1.26 13.88 16.35
C ILE A 284 -1.17 14.71 15.07
N VAL A 285 -0.90 14.05 13.94
CA VAL A 285 -0.68 14.69 12.65
C VAL A 285 -1.51 14.02 11.56
N ASP A 286 -1.72 14.74 10.45
CA ASP A 286 -2.30 14.15 9.24
C ASP A 286 -1.30 13.23 8.54
N LEU A 287 -1.84 12.21 7.88
CA LEU A 287 -1.10 11.33 6.96
C LEU A 287 -1.13 11.87 5.52
N PRO A 288 -0.10 11.61 4.71
CA PRO A 288 1.20 11.02 5.08
C PRO A 288 2.05 11.96 5.94
N PHE A 289 3.09 11.45 6.59
CA PHE A 289 3.96 12.26 7.45
C PHE A 289 4.76 13.31 6.68
N PHE A 290 5.12 13.00 5.43
CA PHE A 290 5.76 13.95 4.49
C PHE A 290 5.29 13.66 3.07
N ASP A 291 5.66 14.52 2.10
CA ASP A 291 5.24 14.44 0.69
C ASP A 291 3.72 14.27 0.53
N LYS A 292 2.95 15.14 1.18
CA LYS A 292 1.47 15.09 1.18
C LYS A 292 0.82 15.11 -0.20
N GLU A 293 1.54 15.60 -1.21
CA GLU A 293 1.09 15.66 -2.60
C GLU A 293 1.55 14.44 -3.43
N HIS A 294 2.26 13.49 -2.80
CA HIS A 294 2.83 12.30 -3.46
C HIS A 294 3.65 12.64 -4.72
N LYS A 295 4.49 13.68 -4.63
CA LYS A 295 5.35 14.14 -5.73
C LYS A 295 6.49 13.17 -6.00
N ILE A 296 7.07 12.60 -4.94
CA ILE A 296 8.22 11.69 -5.02
C ILE A 296 7.86 10.46 -5.88
N VAL A 297 6.78 9.74 -5.55
CA VAL A 297 6.40 8.53 -6.30
C VAL A 297 6.05 8.83 -7.76
N ARG A 298 5.60 10.05 -8.05
CA ARG A 298 5.29 10.50 -9.41
C ARG A 298 6.52 10.97 -10.17
N GLY A 299 7.66 11.17 -9.49
CA GLY A 299 8.88 11.75 -10.07
C GLY A 299 8.75 13.23 -10.39
N LEU A 300 7.92 13.97 -9.66
CA LEU A 300 7.69 15.41 -9.83
C LEU A 300 8.64 16.26 -8.98
N ASP A 301 9.23 15.68 -7.93
CA ASP A 301 10.30 16.27 -7.11
C ASP A 301 11.65 15.72 -7.60
N ARG A 302 12.28 16.41 -8.55
CA ARG A 302 13.62 16.11 -9.06
C ARG A 302 14.50 17.33 -9.01
#